data_5cb0c0c73bb0b679bc1f03fcf924a8f4
#
_entry.id   5cb0c0c73bb0b679bc1f03fcf924a8f4
#
_cell.length_a   1.000
_cell.length_b   1.000
_cell.length_c   1.000
_cell.angle_alpha   90.00
_cell.angle_beta   90.00
_cell.angle_gamma   90.00
#
_symmetry.space_group_name_H-M   'P 1'
#
loop_
_entity.id
_entity.type
_entity.pdbx_description
1 polymer ?
#
loop_
_entity_poly.entity_id
_entity_poly.type
_entity_poly.pdbx_seq_one_letter_code
_entity_poly.pdbx_strand_id
1 'polypeptide(L)'
;MKNLYDVIIVGGGPAGLSAAYSAWQNGAESILVIERDRELGGILQQCIHNGFGLHHFKEELTGPGYAYRCIEMIKDKPEIETLVDTMVLEVLQDKTVIAVSPEHGLLKIAGRTVILTMGCRERTRGALSLIHISEPTR
;
A
#
# COMPACT_ATOMS: atom_id res chain seq x y z
N MET A 1 -9.61 13.62 -8.65
CA MET A 1 -10.15 12.25 -8.67
C MET A 1 -11.01 12.03 -9.90
N LYS A 2 -10.89 10.87 -10.54
CA LYS A 2 -11.68 10.47 -11.71
C LYS A 2 -12.98 9.77 -11.28
N ASN A 3 -13.99 9.76 -12.16
CA ASN A 3 -15.25 9.07 -11.90
C ASN A 3 -15.13 7.54 -11.98
N LEU A 4 -14.16 7.05 -12.74
CA LEU A 4 -13.86 5.64 -12.93
C LEU A 4 -12.36 5.45 -13.15
N TYR A 5 -11.77 4.51 -12.41
CA TYR A 5 -10.37 4.10 -12.58
C TYR A 5 -10.30 2.74 -13.28
N ASP A 6 -9.27 2.54 -14.10
CA ASP A 6 -8.99 1.22 -14.68
C ASP A 6 -8.58 0.24 -13.59
N VAL A 7 -7.72 0.71 -12.67
CA VAL A 7 -7.25 -0.10 -11.55
C VAL A 7 -7.29 0.72 -10.25
N ILE A 8 -7.90 0.16 -9.23
CA ILE A 8 -7.81 0.65 -7.85
C ILE A 8 -6.97 -0.35 -7.05
N ILE A 9 -5.97 0.14 -6.36
CA ILE A 9 -5.07 -0.67 -5.53
C ILE A 9 -5.26 -0.25 -4.07
N VAL A 10 -5.63 -1.20 -3.24
CA VAL A 10 -5.83 -0.99 -1.80
C VAL A 10 -4.58 -1.44 -1.06
N GLY A 11 -3.84 -0.46 -0.56
CA GLY A 11 -2.56 -0.63 0.13
C GLY A 11 -1.38 -0.10 -0.68
N GLY A 12 -0.67 0.89 -0.13
CA GLY A 12 0.50 1.57 -0.72
C GLY A 12 1.84 1.00 -0.27
N GLY A 13 1.87 -0.26 0.17
CA GLY A 13 3.10 -0.99 0.44
C GLY A 13 3.82 -1.44 -0.84
N PRO A 14 4.95 -2.18 -0.73
CA PRO A 14 5.76 -2.58 -1.88
C PRO A 14 4.97 -3.39 -2.92
N ALA A 15 4.05 -4.25 -2.47
CA ALA A 15 3.21 -5.02 -3.37
C ALA A 15 2.25 -4.12 -4.17
N GLY A 16 1.63 -3.12 -3.53
CA GLY A 16 0.73 -2.17 -4.18
C GLY A 16 1.46 -1.25 -5.15
N LEU A 17 2.62 -0.74 -4.77
CA LEU A 17 3.46 0.10 -5.62
C LEU A 17 3.95 -0.66 -6.85
N SER A 18 4.36 -1.92 -6.68
CA SER A 18 4.75 -2.80 -7.79
C SER A 18 3.58 -3.12 -8.71
N ALA A 19 2.38 -3.36 -8.14
CA ALA A 19 1.17 -3.58 -8.92
C ALA A 19 0.77 -2.34 -9.73
N ALA A 20 0.88 -1.14 -9.14
CA ALA A 20 0.62 0.13 -9.84
C ALA A 20 1.58 0.33 -11.02
N TYR A 21 2.87 0.12 -10.80
CA TYR A 21 3.87 0.22 -11.85
C TYR A 21 3.63 -0.80 -12.97
N SER A 22 3.34 -2.05 -12.61
CA SER A 22 3.04 -3.10 -13.60
C SER A 22 1.77 -2.81 -14.40
N ALA A 23 0.71 -2.32 -13.75
CA ALA A 23 -0.51 -1.91 -14.44
C ALA A 23 -0.26 -0.79 -15.45
N TRP A 24 0.52 0.21 -15.05
CA TRP A 24 0.95 1.29 -15.94
C TRP A 24 1.77 0.79 -17.13
N GLN A 25 2.76 -0.09 -16.90
CA GLN A 25 3.55 -0.70 -17.98
C GLN A 25 2.71 -1.49 -19.00
N ASN A 26 1.59 -2.05 -18.55
CA ASN A 26 0.65 -2.81 -19.39
C ASN A 26 -0.50 -1.95 -19.94
N GLY A 27 -0.39 -0.62 -19.89
CA GLY A 27 -1.27 0.29 -20.59
C GLY A 27 -2.51 0.73 -19.82
N ALA A 28 -2.58 0.56 -18.50
CA ALA A 28 -3.64 1.17 -17.71
C ALA A 28 -3.48 2.70 -17.71
N GLU A 29 -4.55 3.42 -18.06
CA GLU A 29 -4.54 4.88 -18.24
C GLU A 29 -4.97 5.64 -16.96
N SER A 30 -5.54 4.92 -16.00
CA SER A 30 -5.98 5.49 -14.74
C SER A 30 -5.86 4.49 -13.59
N ILE A 31 -4.90 4.75 -12.71
CA ILE A 31 -4.56 3.88 -11.59
C ILE A 31 -4.66 4.71 -10.32
N LEU A 32 -5.34 4.18 -9.30
CA LEU A 32 -5.43 4.80 -7.99
C LEU A 32 -4.86 3.88 -6.94
N VAL A 33 -3.90 4.36 -6.17
CA VAL A 33 -3.37 3.67 -4.98
C VAL A 33 -3.95 4.35 -3.75
N ILE A 34 -4.62 3.59 -2.89
CA ILE A 34 -5.21 4.08 -1.64
C ILE A 34 -4.40 3.53 -0.48
N GLU A 35 -3.85 4.42 0.36
CA GLU A 35 -3.07 4.06 1.54
C GLU A 35 -3.67 4.70 2.79
N ARG A 36 -3.83 3.91 3.84
CA ARG A 36 -4.39 4.37 5.13
C ARG A 36 -3.42 5.22 5.93
N ASP A 37 -2.11 4.95 5.80
CA ASP A 37 -1.09 5.72 6.48
C ASP A 37 -0.80 7.02 5.71
N ARG A 38 -0.14 7.96 6.37
CA ARG A 38 0.21 9.26 5.77
C ARG A 38 1.32 9.16 4.74
N GLU A 39 2.00 8.02 4.70
CA GLU A 39 3.14 7.76 3.82
C GLU A 39 2.98 6.42 3.12
N LEU A 40 3.46 6.35 1.88
CA LEU A 40 3.58 5.11 1.14
C LEU A 40 4.75 4.27 1.66
N GLY A 41 4.78 2.98 1.33
CA GLY A 41 5.87 2.07 1.70
C GLY A 41 5.48 1.00 2.70
N GLY A 42 4.37 1.18 3.42
CA GLY A 42 3.83 0.19 4.34
C GLY A 42 4.83 -0.24 5.42
N ILE A 43 4.88 -1.53 5.73
CA ILE A 43 5.74 -2.09 6.79
C ILE A 43 7.24 -1.82 6.57
N LEU A 44 7.67 -1.58 5.35
CA LEU A 44 9.08 -1.29 5.04
C LEU A 44 9.58 -0.03 5.74
N GLN A 45 8.72 0.94 6.02
CA GLN A 45 9.09 2.16 6.75
C GLN A 45 9.58 1.88 8.18
N GLN A 46 9.21 0.72 8.74
CA GLN A 46 9.60 0.29 10.08
C GLN A 46 10.80 -0.68 10.07
N CYS A 47 11.21 -1.17 8.91
CA CYS A 47 12.28 -2.17 8.77
C CYS A 47 13.63 -1.49 8.53
N ILE A 48 14.28 -1.01 9.59
CA ILE A 48 15.53 -0.23 9.49
C ILE A 48 16.78 -1.08 9.24
N HIS A 49 16.68 -2.42 9.22
CA HIS A 49 17.80 -3.31 8.92
C HIS A 49 18.05 -3.45 7.40
N ASN A 50 19.25 -3.84 7.02
CA ASN A 50 19.64 -4.10 5.65
C ASN A 50 19.15 -5.50 5.18
N GLY A 51 19.25 -5.75 3.87
CA GLY A 51 18.92 -7.02 3.24
C GLY A 51 17.78 -6.95 2.22
N PHE A 52 17.20 -5.78 2.03
CA PHE A 52 16.17 -5.56 1.01
C PHE A 52 16.79 -5.20 -0.35
N GLY A 53 16.16 -5.59 -1.43
CA GLY A 53 16.49 -5.12 -2.77
C GLY A 53 17.53 -5.92 -3.53
N LEU A 54 18.24 -6.86 -2.93
CA LEU A 54 19.32 -7.63 -3.56
C LEU A 54 18.88 -8.33 -4.86
N HIS A 55 17.68 -8.91 -4.87
CA HIS A 55 17.16 -9.60 -6.06
C HIS A 55 16.55 -8.65 -7.09
N HIS A 56 15.86 -7.62 -6.64
CA HIS A 56 15.08 -6.72 -7.51
C HIS A 56 15.91 -5.53 -8.02
N PHE A 57 16.59 -4.82 -7.12
CA PHE A 57 17.38 -3.62 -7.47
C PHE A 57 18.88 -3.90 -7.61
N LYS A 58 19.36 -5.12 -7.29
CA LYS A 58 20.79 -5.50 -7.26
C LYS A 58 21.62 -4.65 -6.26
N GLU A 59 20.96 -4.05 -5.30
CA GLU A 59 21.53 -3.23 -4.23
C GLU A 59 21.03 -3.70 -2.88
N GLU A 60 21.88 -3.62 -1.88
CA GLU A 60 21.49 -3.89 -0.49
C GLU A 60 20.93 -2.61 0.12
N LEU A 61 19.63 -2.62 0.39
CA LEU A 61 18.88 -1.47 0.90
C LEU A 61 18.31 -1.75 2.29
N THR A 62 18.06 -0.68 3.05
CA THR A 62 17.18 -0.74 4.23
C THR A 62 15.72 -0.82 3.78
N GLY A 63 14.79 -1.14 4.68
CA GLY A 63 13.36 -1.11 4.38
C GLY A 63 12.89 0.24 3.81
N PRO A 64 13.16 1.38 4.49
CA PRO A 64 12.84 2.70 3.94
C PRO A 64 13.52 2.99 2.60
N GLY A 65 14.76 2.56 2.40
CA GLY A 65 15.46 2.69 1.13
C GLY A 65 14.78 1.92 -0.01
N TYR A 66 14.33 0.70 0.28
CA TYR A 66 13.56 -0.09 -0.68
C TYR A 66 12.19 0.55 -0.97
N ALA A 67 11.48 1.02 0.07
CA ALA A 67 10.22 1.73 -0.09
C ALA A 67 10.39 2.98 -0.97
N TYR A 68 11.42 3.76 -0.73
CA TYR A 68 11.76 4.94 -1.53
C TYR A 68 11.94 4.57 -3.01
N ARG A 69 12.68 3.51 -3.33
CA ARG A 69 12.85 3.03 -4.71
C ARG A 69 11.51 2.67 -5.36
N CYS A 70 10.64 1.97 -4.63
CA CYS A 70 9.30 1.62 -5.14
C CYS A 70 8.45 2.88 -5.40
N ILE A 71 8.52 3.88 -4.54
CA ILE A 71 7.80 5.15 -4.70
C ILE A 71 8.33 5.91 -5.92
N GLU A 72 9.65 5.98 -6.11
CA GLU A 72 10.26 6.64 -7.27
C GLU A 72 9.82 6.00 -8.60
N MET A 73 9.53 4.70 -8.64
CA MET A 73 9.04 4.03 -9.85
C MET A 73 7.68 4.59 -10.34
N ILE A 74 6.87 5.12 -9.46
CA ILE A 74 5.52 5.60 -9.78
C ILE A 74 5.39 7.12 -9.77
N LYS A 75 6.30 7.84 -9.11
CA LYS A 75 6.20 9.27 -8.81
C LYS A 75 5.98 10.16 -10.04
N ASP A 76 6.64 9.85 -11.15
CA ASP A 76 6.60 10.66 -12.36
C ASP A 76 5.57 10.13 -13.39
N LYS A 77 4.61 9.33 -12.94
CA LYS A 77 3.57 8.75 -13.79
C LYS A 77 2.24 9.47 -13.55
N PRO A 78 1.80 10.36 -14.46
CA PRO A 78 0.54 11.10 -14.29
C PRO A 78 -0.71 10.21 -14.29
N GLU A 79 -0.59 8.98 -14.81
CA GLU A 79 -1.67 8.00 -14.81
C GLU A 79 -1.89 7.37 -13.44
N ILE A 80 -0.91 7.47 -12.52
CA ILE A 80 -0.98 6.90 -11.18
C ILE A 80 -1.25 8.00 -10.16
N GLU A 81 -2.45 8.00 -9.62
CA GLU A 81 -2.84 8.85 -8.49
C GLU A 81 -2.65 8.11 -7.16
N THR A 82 -2.29 8.81 -6.11
CA THR A 82 -2.18 8.26 -4.76
C THR A 82 -3.05 9.02 -3.78
N LEU A 83 -3.81 8.30 -2.97
CA LEU A 83 -4.57 8.83 -1.83
C LEU A 83 -3.99 8.24 -0.55
N VAL A 84 -3.23 9.03 0.17
CA VAL A 84 -2.72 8.70 1.51
C VAL A 84 -3.70 9.17 2.60
N ASP A 85 -3.47 8.78 3.85
CA ASP A 85 -4.34 9.09 5.00
C ASP A 85 -5.82 8.76 4.69
N THR A 86 -6.03 7.68 3.91
CA THR A 86 -7.34 7.28 3.39
C THR A 86 -7.59 5.81 3.67
N MET A 87 -8.57 5.53 4.51
CA MET A 87 -8.91 4.17 4.92
C MET A 87 -10.02 3.60 4.06
N VAL A 88 -9.76 2.49 3.39
CA VAL A 88 -10.80 1.71 2.71
C VAL A 88 -11.62 0.95 3.74
N LEU A 89 -12.92 1.15 3.71
CA LEU A 89 -13.88 0.52 4.61
C LEU A 89 -14.48 -0.74 4.00
N GLU A 90 -14.80 -0.69 2.72
CA GLU A 90 -15.49 -1.78 2.02
C GLU A 90 -15.17 -1.76 0.52
N VAL A 91 -15.17 -2.94 -0.08
CA VAL A 91 -15.13 -3.13 -1.54
C VAL A 91 -16.38 -3.89 -1.94
N LEU A 92 -17.23 -3.24 -2.71
CA LEU A 92 -18.50 -3.80 -3.16
C LEU A 92 -18.29 -4.75 -4.35
N GLN A 93 -19.29 -5.59 -4.62
CA GLN A 93 -19.24 -6.58 -5.73
C GLN A 93 -19.13 -5.91 -7.12
N ASP A 94 -19.68 -4.72 -7.27
CA ASP A 94 -19.59 -3.91 -8.49
C ASP A 94 -18.24 -3.20 -8.64
N LYS A 95 -17.26 -3.50 -7.76
CA LYS A 95 -15.92 -2.91 -7.71
C LYS A 95 -15.91 -1.43 -7.29
N THR A 96 -16.97 -0.99 -6.63
CA THR A 96 -16.96 0.31 -5.94
C THR A 96 -16.22 0.17 -4.62
N VAL A 97 -15.25 1.03 -4.40
CA VAL A 97 -14.48 1.12 -3.15
C VAL A 97 -15.06 2.24 -2.30
N ILE A 98 -15.45 1.91 -1.08
CA ILE A 98 -15.87 2.86 -0.06
C ILE A 98 -14.67 3.18 0.82
N ALA A 99 -14.30 4.43 0.91
CA ALA A 99 -13.16 4.89 1.69
C ALA A 99 -13.50 6.15 2.48
N VAL A 100 -12.71 6.44 3.49
CA VAL A 100 -12.83 7.65 4.31
C VAL A 100 -11.47 8.30 4.49
N SER A 101 -11.41 9.61 4.38
CA SER A 101 -10.23 10.40 4.68
C SER A 101 -10.57 11.67 5.45
N PRO A 102 -9.64 12.24 6.23
CA PRO A 102 -9.86 13.51 6.91
C PRO A 102 -10.11 14.66 5.94
N GLU A 103 -9.46 14.64 4.78
CA GLU A 103 -9.54 15.71 3.79
C GLU A 103 -10.82 15.67 2.95
N HIS A 104 -11.25 14.46 2.54
CA HIS A 104 -12.33 14.29 1.58
C HIS A 104 -13.62 13.69 2.18
N GLY A 105 -13.59 13.29 3.45
CA GLY A 105 -14.71 12.60 4.08
C GLY A 105 -14.96 11.21 3.49
N LEU A 106 -16.22 10.86 3.32
CA LEU A 106 -16.64 9.58 2.74
C LEU A 106 -16.56 9.63 1.21
N LEU A 107 -15.78 8.71 0.65
CA LEU A 107 -15.55 8.57 -0.78
C LEU A 107 -16.19 7.30 -1.31
N LYS A 108 -16.76 7.38 -2.50
CA LYS A 108 -17.21 6.23 -3.31
C LYS A 108 -16.47 6.27 -4.64
N ILE A 109 -15.61 5.32 -4.87
CA ILE A 109 -14.69 5.32 -6.01
C ILE A 109 -14.94 4.07 -6.84
N ALA A 110 -15.32 4.24 -8.10
CA ALA A 110 -15.57 3.13 -9.00
C ALA A 110 -14.30 2.69 -9.73
N GLY A 111 -14.09 1.38 -9.82
CA GLY A 111 -12.97 0.79 -10.54
C GLY A 111 -13.40 -0.32 -11.49
N ARG A 112 -12.68 -0.52 -12.59
CA ARG A 112 -12.84 -1.69 -13.46
C ARG A 112 -12.22 -2.93 -12.84
N THR A 113 -11.12 -2.74 -12.11
CA THR A 113 -10.39 -3.78 -11.38
C THR A 113 -9.98 -3.24 -10.02
N VAL A 114 -10.09 -4.07 -8.99
CA VAL A 114 -9.60 -3.76 -7.65
C VAL A 114 -8.56 -4.80 -7.26
N ILE A 115 -7.38 -4.35 -6.84
CA ILE A 115 -6.27 -5.18 -6.36
C ILE A 115 -6.10 -4.94 -4.86
N LEU A 116 -6.11 -6.01 -4.09
CA LEU A 116 -5.95 -5.94 -2.64
C LEU A 116 -4.51 -6.28 -2.25
N THR A 117 -3.79 -5.31 -1.69
CA THR A 117 -2.40 -5.42 -1.27
C THR A 117 -2.19 -4.88 0.15
N MET A 118 -3.16 -5.15 1.00
CA MET A 118 -3.25 -4.59 2.37
C MET A 118 -2.22 -5.15 3.34
N GLY A 119 -1.41 -6.12 2.92
CA GLY A 119 -0.47 -6.82 3.78
C GLY A 119 -1.16 -7.64 4.87
N CYS A 120 -0.44 -7.86 5.96
CA CYS A 120 -0.98 -8.51 7.15
C CYS A 120 -0.59 -7.73 8.41
N ARG A 121 -1.41 -7.87 9.44
CA ARG A 121 -1.15 -7.31 10.76
C ARG A 121 -1.41 -8.35 11.80
N GLU A 122 -0.52 -8.47 12.77
CA GLU A 122 -0.77 -9.31 13.93
C GLU A 122 -2.02 -8.84 14.68
N ARG A 123 -2.90 -9.78 14.97
CA ARG A 123 -4.02 -9.56 15.86
C ARG A 123 -3.64 -10.05 17.24
N THR A 124 -3.09 -9.17 18.06
CA THR A 124 -2.85 -9.47 19.47
C THR A 124 -4.19 -9.63 20.19
N ARG A 125 -4.43 -10.81 20.78
CA ARG A 125 -5.50 -10.96 21.75
C ARG A 125 -5.10 -10.16 22.99
N GLY A 126 -5.95 -9.26 23.47
CA GLY A 126 -5.69 -8.37 24.60
C GLY A 126 -5.33 -9.06 25.94
N ALA A 127 -5.31 -10.39 26.00
CA ALA A 127 -4.93 -11.17 27.17
C ALA A 127 -3.45 -11.60 27.17
N LEU A 128 -2.69 -11.39 26.07
CA LEU A 128 -1.29 -11.81 25.94
C LEU A 128 -0.41 -10.60 25.63
N SER A 129 0.44 -10.25 26.56
CA SER A 129 1.51 -9.28 26.30
C SER A 129 2.62 -10.00 25.50
N LEU A 130 3.01 -9.46 24.34
CA LEU A 130 4.13 -9.97 23.56
C LEU A 130 5.45 -9.95 24.34
N ILE A 131 5.58 -9.07 25.34
CA ILE A 131 6.74 -8.96 26.24
C ILE A 131 6.91 -10.24 27.08
N HIS A 132 5.82 -10.88 27.50
CA HIS A 132 5.87 -12.11 28.31
C HIS A 132 6.18 -13.37 27.48
N ILE A 133 5.99 -13.32 26.16
CA ILE A 133 6.30 -14.44 25.25
C ILE A 133 7.79 -14.47 24.92
N SER A 134 8.47 -13.33 24.95
CA SER A 134 9.87 -13.18 24.59
C SER A 134 10.85 -13.21 25.76
N GLU A 135 10.37 -13.26 27.01
CA GLU A 135 11.25 -13.43 28.17
C GLU A 135 11.74 -14.88 28.26
N PRO A 136 13.07 -15.11 28.26
CA PRO A 136 13.60 -16.43 28.52
C PRO A 136 13.25 -16.84 29.96
N THR A 137 12.59 -17.96 30.10
CA THR A 137 12.39 -18.62 31.39
C THR A 137 13.76 -18.84 32.04
N ARG A 138 14.05 -18.20 33.14
CA ARG A 138 15.22 -18.43 34.00
C ARG A 138 15.05 -19.73 34.76
#